data_37f4562d4e4d642db88523c4e16772d8
#
_entry.id   37f4562d4e4d642db88523c4e16772d8
#
_cell.length_a   1.000
_cell.length_b   1.000
_cell.length_c   1.000
_cell.angle_alpha   90.00
_cell.angle_beta   90.00
_cell.angle_gamma   90.00
#
_symmetry.space_group_name_H-M   'P 1'
#
loop_
_entity.id
_entity.type
_entity.pdbx_description
1 polymer ?
#
loop_
_entity_poly.entity_id
_entity_poly.type
_entity_poly.pdbx_seq_one_letter_code
_entity_poly.pdbx_strand_id
1 'polypeptide(L)'
;MMSSKIRTALIIALATGCAVATPAWAADKPAAAVTTQRMEHTNDDNAGQWMSYGRTWDEQRFSPLKQITDKNVNRLGLAWYADLGTYRGVVATPLVIDGVMYNISAFDITTAYDATNGNVLWTYDPHITPEAGAVACCGSYSRGLAAWNGKLYLGALDGRMIALDAATGKEVWSTQTADPDQPLAITGAPRVTKDGIVVIGNAGGDFGARGYMSAYDGETGKQLWKFYIVPGDPSKPDGVVSDKPLKEIAEKTWNGEWWKTGGGGNDWDTIVYDPKLDYVYFATGNGSPHPQAFRSPEGGDNLFLASIVAVKARTGEYVWHYQEVPGEQWDYDSTSPLMLADLKLNGKTRQVIMHAPKDGFFYVLDRATGELLSADNFVPNTWATHIDMKTGRPNVNPEAMVQIEPRIITPNAAHNWNPMSYSPLTGLVYIPVQEQYMALSRLPDGQFKFRLGRTTIGSNPITDPILRKKINDIVNNSDKGYLLAWDPVTQREKFRINLPFNFGGGTMATAGNLLVQGTMRSTLAIYKADTGEKLWESPTVSVPVAGPITYSVKGKQYIAVNAGWNSAIVHGLNNGPEPFAPGPG
;
A
#
# COMPACT_ATOMS: atom_id res chain seq x y z
N MET A 1 -45.76 59.27 48.46
CA MET A 1 -45.53 60.31 47.44
C MET A 1 -44.39 59.83 46.52
N MET A 2 -44.57 60.03 45.24
CA MET A 2 -43.72 59.70 44.09
C MET A 2 -43.58 58.21 43.71
N SER A 3 -44.46 57.83 42.78
CA SER A 3 -44.47 56.64 41.96
C SER A 3 -43.32 56.66 40.97
N SER A 4 -42.53 55.58 40.92
CA SER A 4 -41.55 55.34 39.87
C SER A 4 -42.00 54.18 38.95
N LYS A 5 -42.39 54.52 37.72
CA LYS A 5 -42.76 53.55 36.67
C LYS A 5 -41.49 52.95 36.08
N ILE A 6 -41.31 51.65 36.24
CA ILE A 6 -40.28 50.83 35.54
C ILE A 6 -40.84 50.48 34.17
N ARG A 7 -40.16 50.93 33.09
CA ARG A 7 -40.44 50.50 31.71
C ARG A 7 -39.60 49.25 31.42
N THR A 8 -40.26 48.16 31.19
CA THR A 8 -39.64 46.93 30.70
C THR A 8 -39.36 47.08 29.20
N ALA A 9 -38.09 47.05 28.81
CA ALA A 9 -37.71 46.99 27.41
C ALA A 9 -37.64 45.51 26.97
N LEU A 10 -38.43 45.14 25.98
CA LEU A 10 -38.43 43.84 25.33
C LEU A 10 -37.31 43.83 24.28
N ILE A 11 -36.24 43.04 24.49
CA ILE A 11 -35.19 42.81 23.49
C ILE A 11 -35.62 41.61 22.65
N ILE A 12 -35.98 41.87 21.39
CA ILE A 12 -36.21 40.82 20.38
C ILE A 12 -34.81 40.52 19.77
N ALA A 13 -34.24 39.36 20.09
CA ALA A 13 -33.07 38.85 19.43
C ALA A 13 -33.48 38.18 18.11
N LEU A 14 -33.20 38.82 16.99
CA LEU A 14 -33.26 38.17 15.68
C LEU A 14 -32.02 37.24 15.55
N ALA A 15 -32.27 35.94 15.65
CA ALA A 15 -31.28 34.94 15.25
C ALA A 15 -31.29 34.84 13.71
N THR A 16 -30.33 35.51 13.05
CA THR A 16 -30.04 35.26 11.65
C THR A 16 -29.32 33.90 11.55
N GLY A 17 -30.08 32.85 11.26
CA GLY A 17 -29.52 31.57 10.87
C GLY A 17 -28.78 31.72 9.53
N CYS A 18 -27.46 31.66 9.55
CA CYS A 18 -26.67 31.41 8.34
C CYS A 18 -27.00 29.99 7.85
N ALA A 19 -27.94 29.87 6.92
CA ALA A 19 -28.09 28.67 6.13
C ALA A 19 -26.81 28.53 5.28
N VAL A 20 -25.97 27.58 5.59
CA VAL A 20 -24.87 27.15 4.71
C VAL A 20 -25.53 26.56 3.48
N ALA A 21 -25.56 27.30 2.38
CA ALA A 21 -26.06 26.82 1.11
C ALA A 21 -25.18 25.66 0.64
N THR A 22 -25.69 24.44 0.69
CA THR A 22 -25.07 23.31 -0.02
C THR A 22 -25.06 23.63 -1.51
N PRO A 23 -23.93 23.44 -2.21
CA PRO A 23 -23.85 23.73 -3.63
C PRO A 23 -24.87 22.87 -4.41
N ALA A 24 -25.63 23.50 -5.28
CA ALA A 24 -26.80 22.94 -6.00
C ALA A 24 -26.48 21.76 -6.97
N TRP A 25 -25.22 21.33 -7.07
CA TRP A 25 -24.81 20.19 -7.91
C TRP A 25 -24.94 18.82 -7.19
N ALA A 26 -25.24 18.79 -5.91
CA ALA A 26 -25.33 17.57 -5.09
C ALA A 26 -26.76 16.98 -5.01
N ALA A 27 -27.75 17.52 -5.74
CA ALA A 27 -29.15 17.19 -5.48
C ALA A 27 -29.66 15.86 -6.07
N ASP A 28 -28.93 15.21 -7.02
CA ASP A 28 -29.47 14.04 -7.74
C ASP A 28 -28.75 12.69 -7.52
N LYS A 29 -27.56 12.68 -6.89
CA LYS A 29 -26.85 11.42 -6.60
C LYS A 29 -26.28 11.45 -5.18
N PRO A 30 -26.34 10.32 -4.42
CA PRO A 30 -25.63 10.22 -3.15
C PRO A 30 -24.14 10.49 -3.34
N ALA A 31 -23.49 11.21 -2.41
CA ALA A 31 -22.05 11.42 -2.45
C ALA A 31 -21.31 10.07 -2.50
N ALA A 32 -20.24 9.97 -3.28
CA ALA A 32 -19.46 8.74 -3.48
C ALA A 32 -20.32 7.49 -3.78
N ALA A 33 -21.34 7.62 -4.60
CA ALA A 33 -22.22 6.52 -5.02
C ALA A 33 -21.50 5.55 -5.97
N VAL A 34 -20.39 4.94 -5.51
CA VAL A 34 -19.67 3.88 -6.23
C VAL A 34 -20.52 2.62 -6.20
N THR A 35 -20.73 2.01 -7.36
CA THR A 35 -21.51 0.78 -7.54
C THR A 35 -20.79 -0.15 -8.51
N THR A 36 -21.22 -1.41 -8.58
CA THR A 36 -20.70 -2.39 -9.58
C THR A 36 -20.77 -1.83 -10.98
N GLN A 37 -21.91 -1.29 -11.38
CA GLN A 37 -22.09 -0.69 -12.71
C GLN A 37 -21.08 0.43 -12.98
N ARG A 38 -20.83 1.31 -12.02
CA ARG A 38 -19.84 2.40 -12.19
C ARG A 38 -18.42 1.87 -12.30
N MET A 39 -18.07 0.85 -11.50
CA MET A 39 -16.73 0.24 -11.53
C MET A 39 -16.48 -0.55 -12.82
N GLU A 40 -17.50 -1.18 -13.40
CA GLU A 40 -17.42 -1.84 -14.72
C GLU A 40 -17.25 -0.84 -15.87
N HIS A 41 -17.74 0.39 -15.72
CA HIS A 41 -17.66 1.47 -16.71
C HIS A 41 -16.66 2.58 -16.34
N THR A 42 -15.56 2.21 -15.66
CA THR A 42 -14.51 3.16 -15.25
C THR A 42 -13.75 3.79 -16.41
N ASN A 43 -13.73 3.16 -17.57
CA ASN A 43 -13.02 3.65 -18.76
C ASN A 43 -13.90 4.44 -19.72
N ASP A 44 -15.20 4.45 -19.50
CA ASP A 44 -16.22 5.11 -20.32
C ASP A 44 -16.85 6.28 -19.55
N ASP A 45 -18.08 6.11 -19.06
CA ASP A 45 -18.85 7.16 -18.37
C ASP A 45 -18.18 7.69 -17.09
N ASN A 46 -17.35 6.87 -16.44
CA ASN A 46 -16.62 7.21 -15.21
C ASN A 46 -15.12 7.48 -15.46
N ALA A 47 -14.71 7.71 -16.70
CA ALA A 47 -13.30 7.95 -17.06
C ALA A 47 -12.65 9.10 -16.27
N GLY A 48 -13.42 10.10 -15.89
CA GLY A 48 -12.99 11.25 -15.10
C GLY A 48 -12.90 11.00 -13.59
N GLN A 49 -13.23 9.81 -13.12
CA GLN A 49 -13.26 9.47 -11.71
C GLN A 49 -12.03 8.66 -11.28
N TRP A 50 -11.69 8.73 -9.98
CA TRP A 50 -10.73 7.86 -9.32
C TRP A 50 -11.39 7.21 -8.12
N MET A 51 -12.15 6.11 -8.36
CA MET A 51 -13.13 5.57 -7.41
C MET A 51 -12.59 4.48 -6.48
N SER A 52 -11.40 3.95 -6.75
CA SER A 52 -10.71 2.98 -5.89
C SER A 52 -9.22 3.31 -5.82
N TYR A 53 -8.47 2.65 -4.95
CA TYR A 53 -7.05 2.91 -4.70
C TYR A 53 -6.21 2.91 -6.00
N GLY A 54 -6.34 1.88 -6.84
CA GLY A 54 -5.68 1.77 -8.14
C GLY A 54 -6.52 2.29 -9.31
N ARG A 55 -7.58 3.03 -9.05
CA ARG A 55 -8.60 3.54 -9.98
C ARG A 55 -9.64 2.50 -10.39
N THR A 56 -9.23 1.29 -10.71
CA THR A 56 -10.05 0.14 -11.14
C THR A 56 -9.78 -1.05 -10.22
N TRP A 57 -10.60 -2.10 -10.30
CA TRP A 57 -10.35 -3.35 -9.58
C TRP A 57 -9.04 -4.04 -10.00
N ASP A 58 -8.54 -3.76 -11.22
CA ASP A 58 -7.28 -4.32 -11.73
C ASP A 58 -6.03 -3.73 -11.06
N GLU A 59 -6.19 -2.63 -10.31
CA GLU A 59 -5.11 -1.89 -9.63
C GLU A 59 -4.00 -1.37 -10.57
N GLN A 60 -4.30 -1.17 -11.87
CA GLN A 60 -3.30 -0.80 -12.89
C GLN A 60 -2.83 0.65 -12.79
N ARG A 61 -3.53 1.53 -12.08
CA ARG A 61 -3.23 2.96 -11.98
C ARG A 61 -3.07 3.63 -13.36
N PHE A 62 -3.87 3.18 -14.30
CA PHE A 62 -3.97 3.73 -15.65
C PHE A 62 -5.25 4.54 -15.79
N SER A 63 -5.15 5.75 -16.37
CA SER A 63 -6.31 6.60 -16.67
C SER A 63 -6.53 6.73 -18.17
N PRO A 64 -7.76 6.57 -18.68
CA PRO A 64 -8.08 6.78 -20.09
C PRO A 64 -8.15 8.26 -20.47
N LEU A 65 -7.99 9.19 -19.52
CA LEU A 65 -8.00 10.63 -19.79
C LEU A 65 -6.83 11.05 -20.68
N LYS A 66 -7.12 11.91 -21.66
CA LYS A 66 -6.18 12.38 -22.68
C LYS A 66 -6.33 13.87 -23.04
N GLN A 67 -6.89 14.68 -22.15
CA GLN A 67 -6.89 16.14 -22.31
C GLN A 67 -5.49 16.71 -22.04
N ILE A 68 -4.78 16.14 -21.04
CA ILE A 68 -3.36 16.40 -20.82
C ILE A 68 -2.57 15.29 -21.54
N THR A 69 -1.65 15.69 -22.43
CA THR A 69 -0.89 14.77 -23.28
C THR A 69 0.59 15.15 -23.30
N ASP A 70 1.41 14.30 -23.89
CA ASP A 70 2.83 14.55 -24.16
C ASP A 70 3.08 15.84 -25.01
N LYS A 71 2.07 16.34 -25.72
CA LYS A 71 2.17 17.54 -26.57
C LYS A 71 1.81 18.85 -25.85
N ASN A 72 1.11 18.80 -24.73
CA ASN A 72 0.62 20.01 -24.05
C ASN A 72 0.91 20.06 -22.55
N VAL A 73 1.56 19.03 -21.99
CA VAL A 73 1.89 18.93 -20.56
C VAL A 73 2.79 20.07 -20.07
N ASN A 74 3.58 20.67 -20.95
CA ASN A 74 4.40 21.84 -20.65
C ASN A 74 3.61 23.10 -20.28
N ARG A 75 2.29 23.09 -20.46
CA ARG A 75 1.36 24.17 -20.08
C ARG A 75 0.72 23.95 -18.70
N LEU A 76 1.08 22.88 -17.98
CA LEU A 76 0.56 22.64 -16.64
C LEU A 76 1.02 23.73 -15.68
N GLY A 77 0.09 24.11 -14.78
CA GLY A 77 0.34 25.00 -13.65
C GLY A 77 -0.43 24.53 -12.43
N LEU A 78 -0.08 25.04 -11.26
CA LEU A 78 -0.77 24.75 -10.01
C LEU A 78 -2.23 25.26 -10.10
N ALA A 79 -3.19 24.37 -9.91
CA ALA A 79 -4.60 24.72 -9.88
C ALA A 79 -5.04 25.11 -8.46
N TRP A 80 -4.68 24.31 -7.48
CA TRP A 80 -4.92 24.52 -6.05
C TRP A 80 -4.03 23.59 -5.21
N TYR A 81 -3.90 23.90 -3.95
CA TYR A 81 -3.30 23.05 -2.92
C TYR A 81 -4.09 23.14 -1.63
N ALA A 82 -3.96 22.14 -0.76
CA ALA A 82 -4.52 22.14 0.58
C ALA A 82 -3.45 21.72 1.58
N ASP A 83 -3.38 22.41 2.70
CA ASP A 83 -2.56 22.01 3.84
C ASP A 83 -3.28 20.86 4.57
N LEU A 84 -2.57 19.76 4.80
CA LEU A 84 -3.12 18.59 5.49
C LEU A 84 -2.97 18.68 7.02
N GLY A 85 -2.41 19.77 7.54
CA GLY A 85 -2.28 20.02 8.98
C GLY A 85 -1.34 19.03 9.69
N THR A 86 -0.43 18.40 8.96
CA THR A 86 0.48 17.41 9.54
C THR A 86 1.89 17.51 8.97
N TYR A 87 2.89 17.32 9.83
CA TYR A 87 4.30 17.12 9.45
C TYR A 87 4.69 15.61 9.42
N ARG A 88 3.75 14.72 9.66
CA ARG A 88 3.93 13.27 9.58
C ARG A 88 3.86 12.80 8.13
N GLY A 89 4.22 11.54 7.89
CA GLY A 89 4.18 10.96 6.55
C GLY A 89 2.78 10.99 5.92
N VAL A 90 2.70 11.32 4.63
CA VAL A 90 1.47 11.31 3.85
C VAL A 90 1.70 10.48 2.60
N VAL A 91 1.20 9.25 2.62
CA VAL A 91 1.43 8.23 1.57
C VAL A 91 0.14 7.83 0.85
N ALA A 92 -1.00 8.36 1.28
CA ALA A 92 -2.30 7.97 0.78
C ALA A 92 -2.51 8.35 -0.70
N THR A 93 -3.18 7.46 -1.42
CA THR A 93 -3.80 7.78 -2.70
C THR A 93 -5.20 8.36 -2.43
N PRO A 94 -5.50 9.61 -2.81
CA PRO A 94 -6.83 10.17 -2.65
C PRO A 94 -7.82 9.54 -3.64
N LEU A 95 -9.11 9.53 -3.29
CA LEU A 95 -10.21 9.21 -4.21
C LEU A 95 -10.82 10.50 -4.74
N VAL A 96 -11.28 10.49 -6.01
CA VAL A 96 -12.07 11.59 -6.56
C VAL A 96 -13.34 11.04 -7.20
N ILE A 97 -14.48 11.41 -6.63
CA ILE A 97 -15.79 10.88 -7.00
C ILE A 97 -16.76 12.03 -7.11
N ASP A 98 -17.33 12.23 -8.29
CA ASP A 98 -18.36 13.25 -8.59
C ASP A 98 -17.98 14.67 -8.12
N GLY A 99 -16.68 15.04 -8.30
CA GLY A 99 -16.16 16.36 -7.98
C GLY A 99 -15.75 16.57 -6.52
N VAL A 100 -15.82 15.54 -5.68
CA VAL A 100 -15.30 15.55 -4.32
C VAL A 100 -14.03 14.71 -4.24
N MET A 101 -12.97 15.28 -3.66
CA MET A 101 -11.74 14.55 -3.33
C MET A 101 -11.80 14.13 -1.87
N TYR A 102 -11.64 12.83 -1.62
CA TYR A 102 -11.54 12.25 -0.29
C TYR A 102 -10.09 11.84 -0.02
N ASN A 103 -9.52 12.35 1.04
CA ASN A 103 -8.13 12.07 1.42
C ASN A 103 -8.03 11.67 2.88
N ILE A 104 -7.05 10.84 3.18
CA ILE A 104 -6.69 10.45 4.55
C ILE A 104 -5.23 10.85 4.80
N SER A 105 -4.97 11.41 5.96
CA SER A 105 -3.65 11.86 6.39
C SER A 105 -3.16 11.11 7.64
N ALA A 106 -2.12 11.61 8.30
CA ALA A 106 -1.60 10.98 9.51
C ALA A 106 -2.67 10.89 10.61
N PHE A 107 -2.58 9.83 11.42
CA PHE A 107 -3.57 9.49 12.46
C PHE A 107 -4.99 9.27 11.90
N ASP A 108 -5.06 8.86 10.64
CA ASP A 108 -6.30 8.50 9.93
C ASP A 108 -7.32 9.65 9.81
N ILE A 109 -6.86 10.91 9.97
CA ILE A 109 -7.70 12.08 9.75
C ILE A 109 -8.15 12.10 8.30
N THR A 110 -9.46 12.00 8.10
CA THR A 110 -10.08 11.92 6.77
C THR A 110 -10.78 13.24 6.44
N THR A 111 -10.47 13.80 5.27
CA THR A 111 -11.02 15.10 4.84
C THR A 111 -11.57 15.00 3.43
N ALA A 112 -12.75 15.58 3.20
CA ALA A 112 -13.33 15.79 1.88
C ALA A 112 -13.10 17.23 1.42
N TYR A 113 -12.73 17.36 0.15
CA TYR A 113 -12.44 18.64 -0.51
C TYR A 113 -13.28 18.80 -1.78
N ASP A 114 -13.64 20.03 -2.11
CA ASP A 114 -14.05 20.36 -3.48
C ASP A 114 -12.87 20.14 -4.40
N ALA A 115 -12.95 19.16 -5.29
CA ALA A 115 -11.85 18.79 -6.19
C ALA A 115 -11.48 19.86 -7.23
N THR A 116 -12.24 20.96 -7.33
CA THR A 116 -11.96 22.08 -8.26
C THR A 116 -11.10 23.17 -7.63
N ASN A 117 -11.11 23.32 -6.29
CA ASN A 117 -10.49 24.46 -5.62
C ASN A 117 -9.83 24.14 -4.28
N GLY A 118 -9.97 22.91 -3.77
CA GLY A 118 -9.36 22.47 -2.50
C GLY A 118 -10.07 22.94 -1.23
N ASN A 119 -11.25 23.56 -1.34
CA ASN A 119 -12.02 23.93 -0.16
C ASN A 119 -12.45 22.70 0.63
N VAL A 120 -12.23 22.72 1.95
CA VAL A 120 -12.68 21.66 2.86
C VAL A 120 -14.20 21.64 2.93
N LEU A 121 -14.79 20.47 2.71
CA LEU A 121 -16.23 20.23 2.84
C LEU A 121 -16.58 19.69 4.23
N TRP A 122 -15.78 18.74 4.72
CA TRP A 122 -15.84 18.19 6.08
C TRP A 122 -14.53 17.50 6.45
N THR A 123 -14.29 17.31 7.74
CA THR A 123 -13.17 16.54 8.31
C THR A 123 -13.69 15.61 9.40
N TYR A 124 -13.17 14.40 9.43
CA TYR A 124 -13.39 13.38 10.45
C TYR A 124 -12.07 13.04 11.14
N ASP A 125 -12.06 13.06 12.47
CA ASP A 125 -10.94 12.63 13.32
C ASP A 125 -11.38 11.38 14.10
N PRO A 126 -10.74 10.20 13.87
CA PRO A 126 -11.03 8.97 14.61
C PRO A 126 -10.48 8.96 16.04
N HIS A 127 -9.78 10.02 16.47
CA HIS A 127 -9.14 10.18 17.78
C HIS A 127 -8.12 9.09 18.09
N ILE A 128 -7.23 8.80 17.13
CA ILE A 128 -6.15 7.82 17.30
C ILE A 128 -5.14 8.33 18.33
N THR A 129 -4.83 7.49 19.33
CA THR A 129 -3.80 7.83 20.31
C THR A 129 -2.38 7.66 19.74
N PRO A 130 -1.38 8.42 20.23
CA PRO A 130 0.01 8.25 19.81
C PRO A 130 0.55 6.83 20.03
N GLU A 131 0.07 6.13 21.07
CA GLU A 131 0.45 4.76 21.43
C GLU A 131 0.01 3.75 20.36
N ALA A 132 -1.20 3.90 19.81
CA ALA A 132 -1.69 3.07 18.70
C ALA A 132 -0.79 3.22 17.45
N GLY A 133 -0.32 4.43 17.16
CA GLY A 133 0.63 4.67 16.07
C GLY A 133 2.03 4.09 16.29
N ALA A 134 2.41 3.77 17.54
CA ALA A 134 3.76 3.31 17.86
C ALA A 134 4.05 1.88 17.39
N VAL A 135 3.03 1.06 17.14
CA VAL A 135 3.15 -0.31 16.62
C VAL A 135 2.96 -0.40 15.10
N ALA A 136 2.91 0.74 14.44
CA ALA A 136 2.79 0.82 12.98
C ALA A 136 4.14 0.76 12.24
N CYS A 137 5.22 0.31 12.88
CA CYS A 137 6.57 0.18 12.31
C CYS A 137 7.14 1.51 11.78
N CYS A 138 6.50 2.07 10.77
CA CYS A 138 7.12 3.00 9.85
C CYS A 138 6.44 4.38 9.82
N GLY A 139 5.48 4.63 10.71
CA GLY A 139 4.81 5.92 10.87
C GLY A 139 3.30 5.83 10.99
N SER A 140 2.71 6.89 11.55
CA SER A 140 1.27 6.97 11.82
C SER A 140 0.50 7.41 10.58
N TYR A 141 0.49 6.63 9.51
CA TYR A 141 -0.14 6.94 8.23
C TYR A 141 -1.05 5.82 7.72
N SER A 142 -2.00 6.17 6.87
CA SER A 142 -2.79 5.25 6.06
C SER A 142 -2.46 5.41 4.58
N ARG A 143 -2.61 4.35 3.78
CA ARG A 143 -2.36 4.36 2.34
C ARG A 143 -3.57 4.81 1.52
N GLY A 144 -4.76 4.84 2.10
CA GLY A 144 -5.94 5.35 1.39
C GLY A 144 -7.25 4.86 1.94
N LEU A 145 -8.29 5.23 1.22
CA LEU A 145 -9.69 4.95 1.49
C LEU A 145 -10.25 3.99 0.44
N ALA A 146 -11.39 3.36 0.77
CA ALA A 146 -12.28 2.77 -0.21
C ALA A 146 -13.64 3.47 -0.18
N ALA A 147 -14.41 3.35 -1.28
CA ALA A 147 -15.73 3.97 -1.39
C ALA A 147 -16.73 2.97 -1.98
N TRP A 148 -17.94 2.93 -1.41
CA TRP A 148 -19.03 2.12 -1.92
C TRP A 148 -20.38 2.63 -1.42
N ASN A 149 -21.33 2.74 -2.33
CA ASN A 149 -22.75 3.02 -2.02
C ASN A 149 -22.95 4.17 -1.03
N GLY A 150 -22.26 5.30 -1.24
CA GLY A 150 -22.39 6.49 -0.39
C GLY A 150 -21.57 6.46 0.90
N LYS A 151 -20.74 5.45 1.11
CA LYS A 151 -19.85 5.32 2.26
C LYS A 151 -18.39 5.36 1.85
N LEU A 152 -17.55 5.82 2.78
CA LEU A 152 -16.09 5.69 2.74
C LEU A 152 -15.67 4.72 3.82
N TYR A 153 -14.65 3.92 3.53
CA TYR A 153 -14.08 2.95 4.46
C TYR A 153 -12.61 3.23 4.68
N LEU A 154 -12.20 3.17 5.95
CA LEU A 154 -10.80 3.28 6.37
C LEU A 154 -10.45 2.21 7.39
N GLY A 155 -9.24 1.69 7.31
CA GLY A 155 -8.60 0.95 8.39
C GLY A 155 -7.86 1.92 9.28
N ALA A 156 -8.04 1.82 10.60
CA ALA A 156 -7.47 2.74 11.56
C ALA A 156 -6.26 2.13 12.29
N LEU A 157 -5.31 2.98 12.69
CA LEU A 157 -4.08 2.57 13.38
C LEU A 157 -4.32 1.83 14.71
N ASP A 158 -5.50 1.99 15.31
CA ASP A 158 -5.91 1.26 16.52
C ASP A 158 -6.65 -0.07 16.22
N GLY A 159 -6.59 -0.52 14.96
CA GLY A 159 -7.16 -1.79 14.53
C GLY A 159 -8.66 -1.78 14.25
N ARG A 160 -9.30 -0.61 14.21
CA ARG A 160 -10.71 -0.49 13.80
C ARG A 160 -10.85 -0.46 12.27
N MET A 161 -11.93 -1.06 11.78
CA MET A 161 -12.48 -0.81 10.45
C MET A 161 -13.65 0.15 10.60
N ILE A 162 -13.61 1.30 9.93
CA ILE A 162 -14.57 2.40 10.12
C ILE A 162 -15.25 2.73 8.78
N ALA A 163 -16.57 2.94 8.81
CA ALA A 163 -17.31 3.48 7.68
C ALA A 163 -17.84 4.87 8.00
N LEU A 164 -17.68 5.78 7.06
CA LEU A 164 -18.18 7.16 7.12
C LEU A 164 -19.25 7.37 6.05
N ASP A 165 -20.26 8.16 6.37
CA ASP A 165 -21.14 8.74 5.37
C ASP A 165 -20.35 9.73 4.50
N ALA A 166 -20.28 9.50 3.21
CA ALA A 166 -19.42 10.27 2.31
C ALA A 166 -19.86 11.73 2.11
N ALA A 167 -21.14 12.04 2.34
CA ALA A 167 -21.67 13.41 2.22
C ALA A 167 -21.31 14.27 3.43
N THR A 168 -21.26 13.67 4.63
CA THR A 168 -21.19 14.40 5.90
C THR A 168 -19.94 14.13 6.73
N GLY A 169 -19.19 13.06 6.43
CA GLY A 169 -18.06 12.60 7.23
C GLY A 169 -18.44 11.97 8.56
N LYS A 170 -19.74 11.74 8.82
CA LYS A 170 -20.18 11.11 10.06
C LYS A 170 -19.91 9.62 10.05
N GLU A 171 -19.47 9.07 11.19
CA GLU A 171 -19.32 7.64 11.37
C GLU A 171 -20.66 6.93 11.25
N VAL A 172 -20.72 5.90 10.40
CA VAL A 172 -21.88 5.02 10.20
C VAL A 172 -21.76 3.79 11.08
N TRP A 173 -20.58 3.17 11.06
CA TRP A 173 -20.23 2.05 11.92
C TRP A 173 -18.71 1.98 12.14
N SER A 174 -18.32 1.33 13.23
CA SER A 174 -16.93 1.04 13.58
C SER A 174 -16.84 -0.37 14.17
N THR A 175 -15.93 -1.19 13.66
CA THR A 175 -15.76 -2.58 14.08
C THR A 175 -14.29 -2.84 14.40
N GLN A 176 -13.99 -3.37 15.60
CA GLN A 176 -12.68 -3.81 15.98
C GLN A 176 -12.33 -5.08 15.20
N THR A 177 -11.19 -5.08 14.48
CA THR A 177 -10.81 -6.20 13.60
C THR A 177 -10.13 -7.35 14.36
N ALA A 178 -9.53 -7.05 15.51
CA ALA A 178 -8.89 -8.01 16.40
C ALA A 178 -8.96 -7.51 17.84
N ASP A 179 -8.49 -8.32 18.78
CA ASP A 179 -8.39 -7.96 20.19
C ASP A 179 -7.58 -6.65 20.35
N PRO A 180 -8.10 -5.62 21.00
CA PRO A 180 -7.41 -4.34 21.22
C PRO A 180 -6.06 -4.45 21.95
N ASP A 181 -5.84 -5.54 22.71
CA ASP A 181 -4.58 -5.78 23.42
C ASP A 181 -3.47 -6.32 22.50
N GLN A 182 -3.80 -6.68 21.24
CA GLN A 182 -2.80 -7.07 20.26
C GLN A 182 -2.05 -5.85 19.72
N PRO A 183 -0.71 -5.93 19.57
CA PRO A 183 0.11 -4.83 19.06
C PRO A 183 0.02 -4.72 17.55
N LEU A 184 -1.17 -4.48 17.03
CA LEU A 184 -1.44 -4.37 15.60
C LEU A 184 -1.85 -2.95 15.21
N ALA A 185 -1.64 -2.64 13.94
CA ALA A 185 -2.15 -1.44 13.30
C ALA A 185 -2.74 -1.79 11.93
N ILE A 186 -3.59 -0.94 11.38
CA ILE A 186 -4.00 -1.04 9.98
C ILE A 186 -3.45 0.18 9.25
N THR A 187 -2.61 -0.06 8.25
CA THR A 187 -1.97 0.99 7.45
C THR A 187 -2.30 0.88 5.97
N GLY A 188 -2.91 -0.23 5.54
CA GLY A 188 -3.34 -0.49 4.18
C GLY A 188 -4.62 0.26 3.80
N ALA A 189 -4.83 0.44 2.51
CA ALA A 189 -6.12 0.91 1.99
C ALA A 189 -7.08 -0.27 1.82
N PRO A 190 -8.34 -0.18 2.31
CA PRO A 190 -9.32 -1.23 2.09
C PRO A 190 -9.65 -1.40 0.60
N ARG A 191 -10.17 -2.57 0.23
CA ARG A 191 -10.77 -2.80 -1.11
C ARG A 191 -12.22 -3.21 -0.95
N VAL A 192 -13.04 -2.86 -1.95
CA VAL A 192 -14.46 -3.23 -1.96
C VAL A 192 -14.76 -4.09 -3.19
N THR A 193 -15.41 -5.22 -2.96
CA THR A 193 -15.86 -6.13 -4.02
C THR A 193 -17.14 -5.61 -4.71
N LYS A 194 -17.52 -6.23 -5.81
CA LYS A 194 -18.78 -5.90 -6.54
C LYS A 194 -20.05 -6.03 -5.71
N ASP A 195 -19.98 -6.79 -4.61
CA ASP A 195 -21.13 -7.03 -3.72
C ASP A 195 -21.07 -6.14 -2.45
N GLY A 196 -20.13 -5.18 -2.38
CA GLY A 196 -20.01 -4.29 -1.25
C GLY A 196 -19.30 -4.91 -0.04
N ILE A 197 -18.58 -6.01 -0.21
CA ILE A 197 -17.75 -6.59 0.85
C ILE A 197 -16.45 -5.79 0.95
N VAL A 198 -16.14 -5.30 2.14
CA VAL A 198 -14.92 -4.53 2.44
C VAL A 198 -13.86 -5.46 2.98
N VAL A 199 -12.67 -5.47 2.36
CA VAL A 199 -11.56 -6.36 2.71
C VAL A 199 -10.37 -5.55 3.20
N ILE A 200 -9.71 -6.02 4.27
CA ILE A 200 -8.53 -5.37 4.87
C ILE A 200 -7.62 -6.39 5.56
N GLY A 201 -6.31 -6.16 5.50
CA GLY A 201 -5.28 -6.87 6.27
C GLY A 201 -4.82 -6.08 7.49
N ASN A 202 -3.73 -6.51 8.12
CA ASN A 202 -3.13 -5.83 9.26
C ASN A 202 -1.61 -5.68 9.17
N ALA A 203 -1.06 -4.71 9.88
CA ALA A 203 0.35 -4.51 10.17
C ALA A 203 0.66 -4.92 11.63
N GLY A 204 1.90 -4.72 12.08
CA GLY A 204 2.34 -4.97 13.46
C GLY A 204 3.13 -6.28 13.64
N GLY A 205 3.53 -6.95 12.55
CA GLY A 205 4.29 -8.21 12.61
C GLY A 205 5.57 -8.11 13.43
N ASP A 206 6.35 -7.06 13.25
CA ASP A 206 7.59 -6.80 13.98
C ASP A 206 7.40 -6.59 15.50
N PHE A 207 6.16 -6.38 15.92
CA PHE A 207 5.75 -6.23 17.31
C PHE A 207 5.07 -7.49 17.88
N GLY A 208 4.95 -8.53 17.07
CA GLY A 208 4.37 -9.82 17.43
C GLY A 208 2.88 -9.99 17.08
N ALA A 209 2.30 -9.10 16.27
CA ALA A 209 0.97 -9.31 15.75
C ALA A 209 0.97 -10.40 14.67
N ARG A 210 0.07 -11.37 14.78
CA ARG A 210 -0.15 -12.40 13.76
C ARG A 210 -0.87 -11.81 12.56
N GLY A 211 -0.37 -12.11 11.35
CA GLY A 211 -0.98 -11.66 10.09
C GLY A 211 -2.34 -12.27 9.82
N TYR A 212 -3.26 -11.43 9.33
CA TYR A 212 -4.58 -11.87 8.85
C TYR A 212 -5.12 -10.98 7.73
N MET A 213 -6.05 -11.55 6.97
CA MET A 213 -6.98 -10.86 6.10
C MET A 213 -8.39 -11.01 6.66
N SER A 214 -9.21 -9.96 6.59
CA SER A 214 -10.59 -10.00 7.06
C SER A 214 -11.54 -9.24 6.14
N ALA A 215 -12.80 -9.64 6.14
CA ALA A 215 -13.83 -9.03 5.33
C ALA A 215 -15.07 -8.68 6.14
N TYR A 216 -15.70 -7.58 5.75
CA TYR A 216 -16.84 -6.99 6.43
C TYR A 216 -17.96 -6.69 5.44
N ASP A 217 -19.20 -6.85 5.89
CA ASP A 217 -20.36 -6.31 5.20
C ASP A 217 -20.29 -4.79 5.21
N GLY A 218 -20.22 -4.16 4.04
CA GLY A 218 -20.01 -2.72 3.92
C GLY A 218 -21.16 -1.89 4.48
N GLU A 219 -22.40 -2.42 4.55
CA GLU A 219 -23.54 -1.72 5.08
C GLU A 219 -23.55 -1.71 6.62
N THR A 220 -23.18 -2.83 7.24
CA THR A 220 -23.39 -3.06 8.68
C THR A 220 -22.10 -3.12 9.50
N GLY A 221 -20.95 -3.28 8.87
CA GLY A 221 -19.67 -3.50 9.56
C GLY A 221 -19.54 -4.90 10.18
N LYS A 222 -20.50 -5.80 9.95
CA LYS A 222 -20.41 -7.18 10.45
C LYS A 222 -19.27 -7.92 9.77
N GLN A 223 -18.38 -8.53 10.55
CA GLN A 223 -17.34 -9.40 10.01
C GLN A 223 -17.98 -10.62 9.34
N LEU A 224 -17.60 -10.86 8.07
CA LEU A 224 -18.08 -12.00 7.26
C LEU A 224 -17.14 -13.18 7.37
N TRP A 225 -15.84 -12.93 7.26
CA TRP A 225 -14.81 -13.94 7.42
C TRP A 225 -13.49 -13.34 7.89
N LYS A 226 -12.62 -14.20 8.43
CA LYS A 226 -11.25 -13.91 8.77
C LYS A 226 -10.36 -15.07 8.33
N PHE A 227 -9.22 -14.75 7.73
CA PHE A 227 -8.20 -15.68 7.27
C PHE A 227 -6.87 -15.34 7.93
N TYR A 228 -6.41 -16.12 8.89
CA TYR A 228 -5.04 -15.99 9.39
C TYR A 228 -4.04 -16.49 8.35
N ILE A 229 -2.91 -15.81 8.24
CA ILE A 229 -1.90 -16.07 7.19
C ILE A 229 -0.91 -17.13 7.65
N VAL A 230 -0.54 -17.14 8.92
CA VAL A 230 0.37 -18.15 9.49
C VAL A 230 -0.37 -19.02 10.52
N PRO A 231 0.04 -20.29 10.73
CA PRO A 231 -0.61 -21.14 11.71
C PRO A 231 -0.49 -20.55 13.13
N GLY A 232 -1.54 -20.72 13.92
CA GLY A 232 -1.53 -20.42 15.37
C GLY A 232 -0.94 -21.58 16.19
N ASP A 233 -1.33 -21.65 17.47
CA ASP A 233 -0.99 -22.76 18.35
C ASP A 233 -1.60 -24.06 17.80
N PRO A 234 -0.80 -25.07 17.42
CA PRO A 234 -1.30 -26.32 16.82
C PRO A 234 -2.29 -27.09 17.69
N SER A 235 -2.31 -26.81 18.99
CA SER A 235 -3.24 -27.45 19.94
C SER A 235 -4.64 -26.84 19.93
N LYS A 236 -4.86 -25.70 19.26
CA LYS A 236 -6.09 -24.92 19.31
C LYS A 236 -6.50 -24.44 17.92
N PRO A 237 -7.69 -24.80 17.41
CA PRO A 237 -8.23 -24.16 16.21
C PRO A 237 -8.59 -22.69 16.51
N ASP A 238 -8.46 -21.83 15.51
CA ASP A 238 -8.84 -20.43 15.59
C ASP A 238 -10.37 -20.22 15.42
N GLY A 239 -11.07 -21.21 14.86
CA GLY A 239 -12.50 -21.15 14.57
C GLY A 239 -12.86 -20.28 13.34
N VAL A 240 -11.93 -20.13 12.40
CA VAL A 240 -12.07 -19.28 11.21
C VAL A 240 -11.79 -20.04 9.91
N VAL A 241 -12.06 -19.41 8.77
CA VAL A 241 -11.99 -20.08 7.46
C VAL A 241 -10.59 -20.58 7.08
N SER A 242 -9.54 -20.02 7.65
CA SER A 242 -8.16 -20.43 7.42
C SER A 242 -7.73 -21.71 8.15
N ASP A 243 -8.49 -22.21 9.13
CA ASP A 243 -8.07 -23.36 9.95
C ASP A 243 -7.71 -24.57 9.09
N LYS A 244 -8.53 -24.85 8.06
CA LYS A 244 -8.31 -25.99 7.18
C LYS A 244 -7.01 -25.88 6.37
N PRO A 245 -6.78 -24.83 5.52
CA PRO A 245 -5.53 -24.72 4.77
C PRO A 245 -4.31 -24.52 5.68
N LEU A 246 -4.44 -23.86 6.82
CA LEU A 246 -3.35 -23.76 7.77
C LEU A 246 -2.96 -25.12 8.34
N LYS A 247 -3.92 -25.96 8.74
CA LYS A 247 -3.66 -27.30 9.28
C LYS A 247 -3.14 -28.27 8.22
N GLU A 248 -3.77 -28.29 7.06
CA GLU A 248 -3.47 -29.28 6.03
C GLU A 248 -2.21 -28.96 5.20
N ILE A 249 -1.88 -27.68 5.03
CA ILE A 249 -0.81 -27.21 4.14
C ILE A 249 0.30 -26.52 4.94
N ALA A 250 -0.03 -25.41 5.65
CA ALA A 250 0.98 -24.52 6.19
C ALA A 250 1.72 -25.08 7.41
N GLU A 251 1.02 -25.65 8.39
CA GLU A 251 1.61 -26.13 9.66
C GLU A 251 2.75 -27.12 9.45
N LYS A 252 2.67 -27.94 8.39
CA LYS A 252 3.72 -28.92 8.02
C LYS A 252 5.04 -28.29 7.59
N THR A 253 5.05 -26.98 7.34
CA THR A 253 6.21 -26.21 6.89
C THR A 253 6.83 -25.39 8.01
N TRP A 254 6.33 -25.54 9.22
CA TRP A 254 6.80 -24.86 10.41
C TRP A 254 7.32 -25.87 11.44
N ASN A 255 8.23 -25.41 12.32
CA ASN A 255 8.70 -26.18 13.47
C ASN A 255 9.05 -25.23 14.63
N GLY A 256 9.25 -25.79 15.84
CA GLY A 256 9.45 -24.99 17.04
C GLY A 256 8.13 -24.42 17.57
N GLU A 257 8.18 -23.22 18.15
CA GLU A 257 7.05 -22.57 18.83
C GLU A 257 6.74 -21.18 18.23
N TRP A 258 6.70 -21.07 16.91
CA TRP A 258 6.51 -19.82 16.15
C TRP A 258 5.29 -18.99 16.60
N TRP A 259 4.22 -19.64 17.04
CA TRP A 259 3.00 -18.97 17.49
C TRP A 259 3.21 -18.10 18.73
N LYS A 260 4.24 -18.36 19.53
CA LYS A 260 4.58 -17.53 20.70
C LYS A 260 5.11 -16.15 20.32
N THR A 261 5.59 -15.98 19.10
CA THR A 261 6.12 -14.71 18.57
C THR A 261 5.20 -14.06 17.54
N GLY A 262 4.00 -14.64 17.31
CA GLY A 262 3.05 -14.18 16.30
C GLY A 262 3.33 -14.72 14.90
N GLY A 263 4.56 -15.13 14.59
CA GLY A 263 4.95 -15.74 13.31
C GLY A 263 5.06 -14.79 12.12
N GLY A 264 4.43 -13.62 12.14
CA GLY A 264 4.45 -12.63 11.05
C GLY A 264 3.35 -12.82 9.99
N GLY A 265 3.68 -12.61 8.72
CA GLY A 265 2.79 -12.80 7.57
C GLY A 265 1.78 -11.68 7.35
N ASN A 266 1.97 -10.50 7.96
CA ASN A 266 0.99 -9.42 7.91
C ASN A 266 0.84 -8.86 6.49
N ASP A 267 -0.39 -8.75 5.99
CA ASP A 267 -0.70 -7.96 4.80
C ASP A 267 -1.01 -6.52 5.21
N TRP A 268 -0.01 -5.66 5.06
CA TRP A 268 -0.10 -4.27 5.47
C TRP A 268 -0.40 -3.29 4.33
N ASP A 269 -0.54 -3.77 3.07
CA ASP A 269 -0.82 -2.90 1.91
C ASP A 269 -1.64 -3.55 0.79
N THR A 270 -1.34 -4.77 0.38
CA THR A 270 -1.64 -5.28 -0.96
C THR A 270 -2.87 -6.18 -1.03
N ILE A 271 -3.94 -5.66 -1.61
CA ILE A 271 -5.17 -6.39 -1.89
C ILE A 271 -5.61 -6.06 -3.32
N VAL A 272 -5.97 -7.06 -4.11
CA VAL A 272 -6.60 -6.87 -5.42
C VAL A 272 -7.81 -7.80 -5.57
N TYR A 273 -8.90 -7.29 -6.15
CA TYR A 273 -10.13 -8.05 -6.36
C TYR A 273 -10.37 -8.35 -7.83
N ASP A 274 -10.65 -9.60 -8.16
CA ASP A 274 -11.05 -10.04 -9.49
C ASP A 274 -12.57 -10.21 -9.57
N PRO A 275 -13.31 -9.31 -10.23
CA PRO A 275 -14.76 -9.41 -10.34
C PRO A 275 -15.24 -10.57 -11.24
N LYS A 276 -14.36 -11.11 -12.12
CA LYS A 276 -14.70 -12.23 -13.02
C LYS A 276 -14.66 -13.57 -12.32
N LEU A 277 -13.63 -13.80 -11.49
CA LEU A 277 -13.45 -15.03 -10.72
C LEU A 277 -14.09 -14.95 -9.34
N ASP A 278 -14.46 -13.77 -8.88
CA ASP A 278 -14.91 -13.45 -7.53
C ASP A 278 -13.89 -13.86 -6.47
N TYR A 279 -12.61 -13.58 -6.78
CA TYR A 279 -11.47 -13.84 -5.91
C TYR A 279 -10.88 -12.54 -5.36
N VAL A 280 -10.41 -12.61 -4.12
CA VAL A 280 -9.50 -11.61 -3.53
C VAL A 280 -8.11 -12.23 -3.50
N TYR A 281 -7.14 -11.51 -4.06
CA TYR A 281 -5.73 -11.82 -3.93
C TYR A 281 -5.11 -10.85 -2.95
N PHE A 282 -4.26 -11.37 -2.09
CA PHE A 282 -3.46 -10.57 -1.18
C PHE A 282 -2.05 -11.15 -1.08
N ALA A 283 -1.09 -10.29 -0.80
CA ALA A 283 0.29 -10.71 -0.68
C ALA A 283 0.77 -10.52 0.76
N THR A 284 1.53 -11.49 1.26
CA THR A 284 1.81 -11.63 2.68
C THR A 284 3.22 -11.18 3.04
N GLY A 285 3.38 -10.71 4.25
CA GLY A 285 4.62 -10.14 4.75
C GLY A 285 5.65 -11.15 5.23
N ASN A 286 6.71 -10.59 5.77
CA ASN A 286 7.86 -11.28 6.33
C ASN A 286 7.53 -12.12 7.58
N GLY A 287 8.47 -12.96 7.97
CA GLY A 287 8.41 -13.71 9.24
C GLY A 287 8.76 -12.86 10.45
N SER A 288 8.14 -13.14 11.60
CA SER A 288 8.46 -12.48 12.87
C SER A 288 8.81 -13.54 13.94
N PRO A 289 10.04 -13.46 14.50
CA PRO A 289 11.20 -12.62 14.14
C PRO A 289 11.73 -12.90 12.74
N HIS A 290 12.51 -11.97 12.15
CA HIS A 290 13.01 -12.11 10.77
C HIS A 290 13.92 -13.34 10.58
N PRO A 291 14.96 -13.60 11.39
CA PRO A 291 15.78 -14.79 11.23
C PRO A 291 14.97 -16.07 11.47
N GLN A 292 14.94 -16.93 10.45
CA GLN A 292 14.20 -18.20 10.52
C GLN A 292 14.63 -19.07 11.73
N ALA A 293 15.91 -19.03 12.10
CA ALA A 293 16.45 -19.79 13.21
C ALA A 293 15.75 -19.56 14.56
N PHE A 294 15.04 -18.43 14.74
CA PHE A 294 14.34 -18.12 15.97
C PHE A 294 12.87 -18.52 15.97
N ARG A 295 12.24 -18.59 14.80
CA ARG A 295 10.81 -18.95 14.69
C ARG A 295 10.57 -20.36 14.17
N SER A 296 11.51 -20.92 13.41
CA SER A 296 11.44 -22.24 12.81
C SER A 296 12.86 -22.83 12.70
N PRO A 297 13.47 -23.25 13.83
CA PRO A 297 14.91 -23.55 13.93
C PRO A 297 15.38 -24.71 13.05
N GLU A 298 14.49 -25.64 12.69
CA GLU A 298 14.79 -26.74 11.76
C GLU A 298 14.51 -26.37 10.30
N GLY A 299 14.24 -25.09 10.00
CA GLY A 299 13.91 -24.60 8.65
C GLY A 299 12.45 -24.79 8.28
N GLY A 300 12.20 -25.10 7.02
CA GLY A 300 10.87 -25.22 6.42
C GLY A 300 10.47 -23.98 5.61
N ASP A 301 9.42 -24.10 4.81
CA ASP A 301 8.98 -23.02 3.92
C ASP A 301 8.24 -21.90 4.66
N ASN A 302 7.70 -22.17 5.85
CA ASN A 302 6.96 -21.24 6.69
C ASN A 302 5.74 -20.61 5.99
N LEU A 303 4.89 -21.44 5.38
CA LEU A 303 3.67 -21.00 4.70
C LEU A 303 2.67 -20.35 5.70
N PHE A 304 2.03 -19.21 5.30
CA PHE A 304 2.11 -18.55 4.00
C PHE A 304 2.89 -17.23 4.10
N LEU A 305 4.13 -17.21 4.59
CA LEU A 305 4.99 -16.03 4.53
C LEU A 305 5.39 -15.73 3.08
N ALA A 306 5.60 -14.46 2.76
CA ALA A 306 6.09 -13.97 1.48
C ALA A 306 5.45 -14.69 0.29
N SER A 307 4.12 -14.67 0.26
CA SER A 307 3.28 -15.43 -0.68
C SER A 307 2.18 -14.55 -1.25
N ILE A 308 1.71 -14.89 -2.44
CA ILE A 308 0.42 -14.45 -2.96
C ILE A 308 -0.61 -15.52 -2.62
N VAL A 309 -1.71 -15.13 -2.00
CA VAL A 309 -2.80 -16.01 -1.60
C VAL A 309 -4.09 -15.57 -2.29
N ALA A 310 -4.84 -16.54 -2.84
CA ALA A 310 -6.16 -16.32 -3.41
C ALA A 310 -7.24 -16.95 -2.52
N VAL A 311 -8.28 -16.17 -2.25
CA VAL A 311 -9.48 -16.63 -1.52
C VAL A 311 -10.74 -16.23 -2.27
N LYS A 312 -11.85 -16.94 -2.03
CA LYS A 312 -13.18 -16.53 -2.51
C LYS A 312 -13.62 -15.27 -1.78
N ALA A 313 -14.02 -14.24 -2.51
CA ALA A 313 -14.36 -12.95 -1.95
C ALA A 313 -15.48 -12.98 -0.90
N ARG A 314 -16.52 -13.81 -1.12
CA ARG A 314 -17.69 -13.89 -0.23
C ARG A 314 -17.45 -14.69 1.04
N THR A 315 -16.60 -15.72 0.99
CA THR A 315 -16.49 -16.72 2.07
C THR A 315 -15.12 -16.75 2.72
N GLY A 316 -14.10 -16.15 2.09
CA GLY A 316 -12.71 -16.26 2.53
C GLY A 316 -12.10 -17.66 2.34
N GLU A 317 -12.81 -18.59 1.69
CA GLU A 317 -12.29 -19.93 1.42
C GLU A 317 -11.04 -19.86 0.56
N TYR A 318 -9.99 -20.56 1.00
CA TYR A 318 -8.74 -20.70 0.28
C TYR A 318 -8.94 -21.32 -1.10
N VAL A 319 -8.25 -20.77 -2.12
CA VAL A 319 -8.25 -21.28 -3.49
C VAL A 319 -6.87 -21.81 -3.87
N TRP A 320 -5.85 -20.95 -3.83
CA TRP A 320 -4.45 -21.29 -4.13
C TRP A 320 -3.49 -20.31 -3.46
N HIS A 321 -2.22 -20.67 -3.43
CA HIS A 321 -1.13 -19.77 -3.09
C HIS A 321 0.06 -19.99 -4.02
N TYR A 322 0.89 -18.96 -4.14
CA TYR A 322 2.22 -19.04 -4.72
C TYR A 322 3.21 -18.38 -3.74
N GLN A 323 4.19 -19.14 -3.25
CA GLN A 323 5.20 -18.61 -2.34
C GLN A 323 6.42 -18.11 -3.12
N GLU A 324 6.69 -16.81 -3.02
CA GLU A 324 7.80 -16.15 -3.71
C GLU A 324 9.12 -16.40 -2.98
N VAL A 325 9.11 -16.35 -1.63
CA VAL A 325 10.32 -16.50 -0.81
C VAL A 325 10.11 -17.59 0.27
N PRO A 326 10.33 -18.87 -0.06
CA PRO A 326 10.28 -19.96 0.92
C PRO A 326 11.33 -19.78 2.01
N GLY A 327 10.92 -19.96 3.29
CA GLY A 327 11.81 -19.81 4.43
C GLY A 327 12.33 -18.37 4.62
N GLU A 328 11.51 -17.39 4.23
CA GLU A 328 11.82 -15.97 4.25
C GLU A 328 12.55 -15.55 5.53
N GLN A 329 13.60 -14.73 5.45
CA GLN A 329 14.40 -14.25 6.58
C GLN A 329 15.15 -12.93 6.29
N TRP A 330 14.85 -12.28 5.17
CA TRP A 330 15.52 -11.09 4.66
C TRP A 330 14.66 -9.83 4.76
N ASP A 331 13.48 -9.91 5.37
CA ASP A 331 12.44 -8.87 5.32
C ASP A 331 11.88 -8.69 3.90
N TYR A 332 11.78 -9.78 3.15
CA TYR A 332 11.19 -9.80 1.81
C TYR A 332 9.67 -9.98 1.88
N ASP A 333 9.01 -8.89 2.31
CA ASP A 333 7.56 -8.83 2.18
C ASP A 333 7.11 -8.96 0.72
N SER A 334 6.10 -9.78 0.47
CA SER A 334 5.37 -9.80 -0.79
C SER A 334 4.24 -8.74 -0.83
N THR A 335 4.18 -7.83 0.12
CA THR A 335 3.10 -6.82 0.26
C THR A 335 3.27 -5.59 -0.64
N SER A 336 4.08 -5.69 -1.69
CA SER A 336 4.15 -4.70 -2.77
C SER A 336 2.91 -4.78 -3.67
N PRO A 337 2.53 -3.71 -4.39
CA PRO A 337 1.31 -3.68 -5.20
C PRO A 337 1.19 -4.82 -6.20
N LEU A 338 0.06 -5.51 -6.19
CA LEU A 338 -0.36 -6.49 -7.19
C LEU A 338 -1.18 -5.80 -8.28
N MET A 339 -1.09 -6.28 -9.53
CA MET A 339 -1.92 -5.81 -10.64
C MET A 339 -2.49 -6.97 -11.45
N LEU A 340 -3.74 -6.83 -11.90
CA LEU A 340 -4.35 -7.77 -12.86
C LEU A 340 -4.23 -7.21 -14.27
N ALA A 341 -3.95 -8.11 -15.22
CA ALA A 341 -3.93 -7.76 -16.64
C ALA A 341 -4.33 -8.96 -17.51
N ASP A 342 -4.65 -8.67 -18.75
CA ASP A 342 -4.77 -9.67 -19.81
C ASP A 342 -3.54 -9.51 -20.72
N LEU A 343 -2.60 -10.47 -20.69
CA LEU A 343 -1.36 -10.46 -21.47
C LEU A 343 -1.39 -11.48 -22.61
N LYS A 344 -0.81 -11.12 -23.75
CA LYS A 344 -0.64 -12.05 -24.87
C LYS A 344 0.69 -12.79 -24.73
N LEU A 345 0.64 -14.00 -24.15
CA LEU A 345 1.80 -14.87 -23.92
C LEU A 345 1.75 -16.03 -24.90
N ASN A 346 2.83 -16.24 -25.67
CA ASN A 346 2.94 -17.32 -26.67
C ASN A 346 1.70 -17.40 -27.63
N GLY A 347 1.23 -16.24 -28.06
CA GLY A 347 0.08 -16.12 -28.98
C GLY A 347 -1.30 -16.30 -28.34
N LYS A 348 -1.38 -16.64 -27.04
CA LYS A 348 -2.65 -16.79 -26.29
C LYS A 348 -2.83 -15.66 -25.30
N THR A 349 -4.06 -15.16 -25.16
CA THR A 349 -4.38 -14.22 -24.07
C THR A 349 -4.49 -15.01 -22.76
N ARG A 350 -3.70 -14.61 -21.77
CA ARG A 350 -3.71 -15.13 -20.40
C ARG A 350 -4.17 -14.06 -19.44
N GLN A 351 -5.03 -14.42 -18.52
CA GLN A 351 -5.45 -13.56 -17.41
C GLN A 351 -4.46 -13.71 -16.27
N VAL A 352 -3.72 -12.64 -15.95
CA VAL A 352 -2.55 -12.74 -15.08
C VAL A 352 -2.61 -11.80 -13.89
N ILE A 353 -1.84 -12.18 -12.86
CA ILE A 353 -1.33 -11.30 -11.81
C ILE A 353 0.09 -10.91 -12.20
N MET A 354 0.43 -9.63 -12.09
CA MET A 354 1.79 -9.11 -12.21
C MET A 354 2.24 -8.60 -10.85
N HIS A 355 3.44 -8.99 -10.43
CA HIS A 355 4.01 -8.59 -9.15
C HIS A 355 5.51 -8.35 -9.23
N ALA A 356 5.97 -7.30 -8.55
CA ALA A 356 7.38 -6.93 -8.41
C ALA A 356 7.66 -6.65 -6.93
N PRO A 357 7.92 -7.66 -6.08
CA PRO A 357 8.13 -7.49 -4.65
C PRO A 357 9.56 -7.05 -4.27
N LYS A 358 9.83 -7.00 -2.96
CA LYS A 358 11.12 -6.64 -2.40
C LYS A 358 12.28 -7.55 -2.85
N ASP A 359 11.98 -8.80 -3.19
CA ASP A 359 12.94 -9.86 -3.51
C ASP A 359 13.70 -9.67 -4.84
N GLY A 360 13.21 -8.77 -5.71
CA GLY A 360 13.88 -8.37 -6.94
C GLY A 360 13.52 -9.16 -8.19
N PHE A 361 12.53 -10.06 -8.13
CA PHE A 361 11.98 -10.75 -9.29
C PHE A 361 10.66 -10.14 -9.73
N PHE A 362 10.42 -10.10 -11.05
CA PHE A 362 9.11 -9.75 -11.61
C PHE A 362 8.36 -11.03 -11.96
N TYR A 363 7.25 -11.27 -11.26
CA TYR A 363 6.43 -12.46 -11.42
C TYR A 363 5.22 -12.20 -12.31
N VAL A 364 4.88 -13.19 -13.16
CA VAL A 364 3.62 -13.25 -13.90
C VAL A 364 2.98 -14.60 -13.59
N LEU A 365 1.82 -14.57 -12.94
CA LEU A 365 1.06 -15.75 -12.54
C LEU A 365 -0.27 -15.82 -13.29
N ASP A 366 -0.74 -17.02 -13.60
CA ASP A 366 -2.14 -17.24 -14.00
C ASP A 366 -3.05 -16.97 -12.79
N ARG A 367 -3.97 -16.00 -12.91
CA ARG A 367 -4.76 -15.55 -11.76
C ARG A 367 -5.83 -16.54 -11.30
N ALA A 368 -6.23 -17.51 -12.15
CA ALA A 368 -7.21 -18.54 -11.78
C ALA A 368 -6.58 -19.68 -10.97
N THR A 369 -5.31 -20.00 -11.23
CA THR A 369 -4.66 -21.20 -10.72
C THR A 369 -3.43 -20.96 -9.85
N GLY A 370 -2.82 -19.78 -9.92
CA GLY A 370 -1.53 -19.48 -9.28
C GLY A 370 -0.32 -20.07 -10.02
N GLU A 371 -0.51 -20.63 -11.23
CA GLU A 371 0.58 -21.15 -12.06
C GLU A 371 1.58 -20.04 -12.39
N LEU A 372 2.87 -20.27 -12.13
CA LEU A 372 3.94 -19.37 -12.57
C LEU A 372 4.11 -19.44 -14.08
N LEU A 373 3.88 -18.33 -14.77
CA LEU A 373 4.02 -18.22 -16.23
C LEU A 373 5.39 -17.70 -16.64
N SER A 374 5.93 -16.76 -15.91
CA SER A 374 7.30 -16.26 -16.07
C SER A 374 7.79 -15.53 -14.81
N ALA A 375 9.09 -15.53 -14.59
CA ALA A 375 9.77 -14.71 -13.61
C ALA A 375 11.19 -14.41 -14.06
N ASP A 376 11.64 -13.15 -13.91
CA ASP A 376 13.05 -12.76 -14.17
C ASP A 376 13.44 -11.60 -13.24
N ASN A 377 14.74 -11.41 -13.02
CA ASN A 377 15.26 -10.33 -12.18
C ASN A 377 15.03 -8.97 -12.83
N PHE A 378 14.46 -8.03 -12.09
CA PHE A 378 14.40 -6.63 -12.54
C PHE A 378 15.46 -5.74 -11.88
N VAL A 379 16.21 -6.28 -10.91
CA VAL A 379 17.40 -5.69 -10.27
C VAL A 379 18.51 -6.73 -10.12
N PRO A 380 19.78 -6.35 -9.88
CA PRO A 380 20.82 -7.27 -9.43
C PRO A 380 20.38 -8.02 -8.18
N ASN A 381 20.67 -9.33 -8.13
CA ASN A 381 20.19 -10.21 -7.08
C ASN A 381 21.28 -11.15 -6.60
N THR A 382 21.54 -11.17 -5.27
CA THR A 382 22.55 -12.06 -4.66
C THR A 382 21.95 -13.09 -3.71
N TRP A 383 20.65 -12.96 -3.32
CA TRP A 383 20.02 -13.95 -2.45
C TRP A 383 19.56 -15.20 -3.23
N ALA A 384 19.17 -15.02 -4.50
CA ALA A 384 18.80 -16.12 -5.40
C ALA A 384 19.24 -15.81 -6.83
N THR A 385 19.64 -16.83 -7.58
CA THR A 385 20.16 -16.65 -8.95
C THR A 385 19.05 -16.57 -10.00
N HIS A 386 17.96 -17.31 -9.81
CA HIS A 386 16.80 -17.37 -10.71
C HIS A 386 15.64 -18.10 -10.03
N ILE A 387 14.45 -18.01 -10.62
CA ILE A 387 13.31 -18.85 -10.27
C ILE A 387 13.31 -20.07 -11.20
N ASP A 388 13.34 -21.27 -10.64
CA ASP A 388 13.20 -22.51 -11.42
C ASP A 388 11.76 -22.61 -11.94
N MET A 389 11.58 -22.46 -13.23
CA MET A 389 10.27 -22.48 -13.89
C MET A 389 9.53 -23.83 -13.81
N LYS A 390 10.20 -24.91 -13.43
CA LYS A 390 9.57 -26.24 -13.27
C LYS A 390 8.93 -26.38 -11.88
N THR A 391 9.61 -25.84 -10.88
CA THR A 391 9.17 -25.97 -9.48
C THR A 391 8.50 -24.70 -8.96
N GLY A 392 8.67 -23.57 -9.64
CA GLY A 392 8.24 -22.25 -9.20
C GLY A 392 9.06 -21.71 -8.03
N ARG A 393 10.20 -22.29 -7.68
CA ARG A 393 10.99 -21.95 -6.50
C ARG A 393 12.26 -21.18 -6.84
N PRO A 394 12.70 -20.25 -5.98
CA PRO A 394 13.99 -19.59 -6.13
C PRO A 394 15.15 -20.58 -5.94
N ASN A 395 16.18 -20.43 -6.75
CA ASN A 395 17.47 -21.08 -6.53
C ASN A 395 18.31 -20.23 -5.57
N VAL A 396 18.06 -20.41 -4.27
CA VAL A 396 18.63 -19.60 -3.19
C VAL A 396 20.13 -19.79 -3.10
N ASN A 397 20.86 -18.68 -2.93
CA ASN A 397 22.30 -18.69 -2.67
C ASN A 397 22.54 -18.99 -1.17
N PRO A 398 23.20 -20.11 -0.80
CA PRO A 398 23.46 -20.43 0.60
C PRO A 398 24.26 -19.37 1.36
N GLU A 399 25.10 -18.60 0.66
CA GLU A 399 25.88 -17.51 1.26
C GLU A 399 25.05 -16.29 1.65
N ALA A 400 23.80 -16.18 1.15
CA ALA A 400 22.87 -15.11 1.52
C ALA A 400 22.04 -15.43 2.75
N MET A 401 22.10 -16.67 3.27
CA MET A 401 21.36 -17.06 4.49
C MET A 401 21.80 -16.24 5.69
N VAL A 402 20.83 -15.77 6.50
CA VAL A 402 21.10 -14.92 7.67
C VAL A 402 21.82 -15.71 8.75
N GLN A 403 23.01 -15.25 9.12
CA GLN A 403 23.91 -15.87 10.09
C GLN A 403 24.22 -14.89 11.23
N ILE A 404 25.00 -15.35 12.24
CA ILE A 404 25.52 -14.49 13.32
C ILE A 404 26.49 -13.47 12.72
N GLU A 405 27.38 -13.93 11.83
CA GLU A 405 28.28 -13.05 11.06
C GLU A 405 27.48 -12.31 9.97
N PRO A 406 27.68 -10.99 9.86
CA PRO A 406 26.98 -10.20 8.86
C PRO A 406 27.23 -10.65 7.42
N ARG A 407 26.15 -10.72 6.64
CA ARG A 407 26.17 -10.98 5.19
C ARG A 407 25.66 -9.75 4.46
N ILE A 408 26.35 -9.36 3.39
CA ILE A 408 25.91 -8.27 2.52
C ILE A 408 25.15 -8.89 1.35
N ILE A 409 23.90 -8.47 1.18
CA ILE A 409 23.03 -8.94 0.12
C ILE A 409 22.43 -7.76 -0.67
N THR A 410 21.98 -8.05 -1.87
CA THR A 410 21.14 -7.19 -2.70
C THR A 410 20.05 -8.05 -3.36
N PRO A 411 18.84 -7.51 -3.54
CA PRO A 411 18.37 -6.21 -3.08
C PRO A 411 18.10 -6.20 -1.57
N ASN A 412 18.04 -5.00 -0.98
CA ASN A 412 17.41 -4.80 0.34
C ASN A 412 15.88 -4.84 0.21
N ALA A 413 15.35 -4.01 -0.70
CA ALA A 413 13.93 -3.96 -1.03
C ALA A 413 13.79 -3.39 -2.45
N ALA A 414 13.84 -4.26 -3.46
CA ALA A 414 13.90 -3.84 -4.87
C ALA A 414 12.73 -2.94 -5.29
N HIS A 415 11.53 -3.28 -4.86
CA HIS A 415 10.34 -2.46 -4.92
C HIS A 415 9.52 -2.69 -3.64
N ASN A 416 8.97 -1.62 -3.10
CA ASN A 416 8.24 -1.66 -1.84
C ASN A 416 6.78 -1.26 -2.06
N TRP A 417 6.15 -0.60 -1.09
CA TRP A 417 4.75 -0.17 -1.12
C TRP A 417 4.42 0.93 -2.16
N ASN A 418 5.41 1.60 -2.71
CA ASN A 418 5.20 2.68 -3.70
C ASN A 418 4.42 2.17 -4.91
N PRO A 419 3.23 2.69 -5.21
CA PRO A 419 2.43 2.11 -6.28
C PRO A 419 3.14 2.10 -7.63
N MET A 420 3.25 0.94 -8.25
CA MET A 420 3.61 0.78 -9.65
C MET A 420 2.37 1.00 -10.55
N SER A 421 2.55 1.17 -11.86
CA SER A 421 1.44 1.31 -12.80
C SER A 421 1.67 0.51 -14.08
N TYR A 422 0.58 0.11 -14.75
CA TYR A 422 0.63 -0.57 -16.03
C TYR A 422 -0.13 0.24 -17.08
N SER A 423 0.46 0.42 -18.26
CA SER A 423 -0.23 1.03 -19.39
C SER A 423 -0.58 -0.02 -20.45
N PRO A 424 -1.85 -0.31 -20.69
CA PRO A 424 -2.26 -1.22 -21.76
C PRO A 424 -1.92 -0.69 -23.16
N LEU A 425 -1.63 0.62 -23.29
CA LEU A 425 -1.26 1.24 -24.57
C LEU A 425 0.21 1.01 -24.93
N THR A 426 1.10 0.99 -23.93
CA THR A 426 2.53 0.71 -24.14
C THR A 426 2.88 -0.74 -23.89
N GLY A 427 2.03 -1.48 -23.16
CA GLY A 427 2.30 -2.83 -22.69
C GLY A 427 3.36 -2.89 -21.58
N LEU A 428 3.70 -1.75 -20.94
CA LEU A 428 4.78 -1.64 -19.96
C LEU A 428 4.25 -1.46 -18.53
N VAL A 429 4.96 -2.07 -17.60
CA VAL A 429 4.84 -1.82 -16.16
C VAL A 429 5.90 -0.82 -15.74
N TYR A 430 5.50 0.21 -14.98
CA TYR A 430 6.41 1.24 -14.48
C TYR A 430 6.62 1.06 -12.99
N ILE A 431 7.84 0.70 -12.61
CA ILE A 431 8.21 0.25 -11.26
C ILE A 431 9.15 1.28 -10.62
N PRO A 432 8.80 1.85 -9.44
CA PRO A 432 9.74 2.63 -8.63
C PRO A 432 10.78 1.70 -7.99
N VAL A 433 11.97 1.62 -8.54
CA VAL A 433 13.00 0.66 -8.13
C VAL A 433 13.97 1.27 -7.12
N GLN A 434 14.34 0.45 -6.13
CA GLN A 434 15.37 0.70 -5.12
C GLN A 434 16.45 -0.38 -5.24
N GLU A 435 17.50 -0.12 -6.00
CA GLU A 435 18.65 -1.01 -6.08
C GLU A 435 19.57 -0.73 -4.88
N GLN A 436 19.36 -1.43 -3.79
CA GLN A 436 20.00 -1.20 -2.51
C GLN A 436 20.67 -2.46 -1.99
N TYR A 437 21.75 -2.25 -1.24
CA TYR A 437 22.45 -3.30 -0.50
C TYR A 437 22.14 -3.20 0.98
N MET A 438 22.07 -4.33 1.65
CA MET A 438 21.92 -4.38 3.11
C MET A 438 22.89 -5.40 3.72
N ALA A 439 23.22 -5.18 4.99
CA ALA A 439 23.93 -6.18 5.78
C ALA A 439 22.98 -6.78 6.80
N LEU A 440 22.82 -8.07 6.76
CA LEU A 440 21.98 -8.84 7.69
C LEU A 440 22.84 -9.71 8.59
N SER A 441 22.47 -9.74 9.87
CA SER A 441 22.98 -10.68 10.86
C SER A 441 21.92 -10.98 11.92
N ARG A 442 22.00 -12.13 12.54
CA ARG A 442 21.12 -12.50 13.65
C ARG A 442 21.84 -12.46 15.00
N LEU A 443 21.08 -12.29 16.05
CA LEU A 443 21.61 -12.45 17.41
C LEU A 443 22.19 -13.85 17.61
N PRO A 444 23.23 -14.01 18.45
CA PRO A 444 23.71 -15.30 18.88
C PRO A 444 22.62 -16.12 19.58
N ASP A 445 22.77 -17.45 19.56
CA ASP A 445 21.81 -18.36 20.18
C ASP A 445 21.67 -18.06 21.69
N GLY A 446 20.41 -18.12 22.17
CA GLY A 446 20.05 -17.79 23.55
C GLY A 446 20.00 -16.29 23.88
N GLN A 447 20.40 -15.40 22.99
CA GLN A 447 20.33 -13.95 23.22
C GLN A 447 19.02 -13.32 22.73
N PHE A 448 18.32 -13.96 21.82
CA PHE A 448 17.01 -13.48 21.36
C PHE A 448 15.97 -13.56 22.49
N LYS A 449 15.27 -12.47 22.74
CA LYS A 449 14.18 -12.39 23.70
C LYS A 449 12.98 -11.70 23.08
N PHE A 450 11.93 -12.43 22.86
CA PHE A 450 10.66 -11.89 22.39
C PHE A 450 9.99 -11.02 23.45
N ARG A 451 9.41 -9.90 23.04
CA ARG A 451 8.58 -9.02 23.87
C ARG A 451 7.42 -8.50 23.04
N LEU A 452 6.22 -8.96 23.36
CA LEU A 452 5.00 -8.48 22.71
C LEU A 452 4.88 -6.95 22.79
N GLY A 453 4.52 -6.30 21.68
CA GLY A 453 4.38 -4.84 21.60
C GLY A 453 5.71 -4.07 21.55
N ARG A 454 6.83 -4.76 21.37
CA ARG A 454 8.15 -4.16 21.15
C ARG A 454 8.76 -4.72 19.88
N THR A 455 9.52 -3.91 19.17
CA THR A 455 10.26 -4.37 17.99
C THR A 455 11.19 -5.52 18.36
N THR A 456 10.95 -6.70 17.81
CA THR A 456 11.68 -7.95 18.08
C THR A 456 12.05 -8.67 16.80
N ILE A 457 12.71 -7.95 15.89
CA ILE A 457 13.11 -8.49 14.59
C ILE A 457 14.25 -9.52 14.66
N GLY A 458 14.96 -9.63 15.79
CA GLY A 458 16.02 -10.63 15.98
C GLY A 458 17.36 -10.32 15.31
N SER A 459 17.48 -9.15 14.66
CA SER A 459 18.71 -8.69 14.03
C SER A 459 19.77 -8.33 15.06
N ASN A 460 21.05 -8.57 14.72
CA ASN A 460 22.20 -8.19 15.53
C ASN A 460 22.79 -6.88 14.98
N PRO A 461 22.83 -5.78 15.78
CA PRO A 461 23.44 -4.53 15.34
C PRO A 461 24.92 -4.72 14.99
N ILE A 462 25.34 -4.22 13.84
CA ILE A 462 26.76 -4.23 13.44
C ILE A 462 27.49 -3.16 14.23
N THR A 463 28.23 -3.58 15.26
CA THR A 463 28.96 -2.69 16.19
C THR A 463 30.43 -2.49 15.78
N ASP A 464 31.03 -3.41 15.02
CA ASP A 464 32.41 -3.27 14.52
C ASP A 464 32.55 -2.07 13.59
N PRO A 465 33.37 -1.06 13.92
CA PRO A 465 33.50 0.17 13.11
C PRO A 465 34.11 -0.10 11.72
N ILE A 466 35.02 -1.08 11.60
CA ILE A 466 35.70 -1.41 10.34
C ILE A 466 34.69 -2.07 9.39
N LEU A 467 33.92 -3.04 9.90
CA LEU A 467 32.90 -3.71 9.12
C LEU A 467 31.78 -2.74 8.74
N ARG A 468 31.34 -1.90 9.67
CA ARG A 468 30.35 -0.84 9.40
C ARG A 468 30.83 0.11 8.30
N LYS A 469 32.09 0.57 8.36
CA LYS A 469 32.66 1.42 7.32
C LYS A 469 32.66 0.70 5.97
N LYS A 470 33.12 -0.55 5.90
CA LYS A 470 33.13 -1.35 4.67
C LYS A 470 31.72 -1.49 4.08
N ILE A 471 30.71 -1.75 4.90
CA ILE A 471 29.32 -1.86 4.46
C ILE A 471 28.83 -0.51 3.93
N ASN A 472 29.07 0.58 4.66
CA ASN A 472 28.66 1.92 4.24
C ASN A 472 29.36 2.32 2.92
N ASP A 473 30.62 1.98 2.72
CA ASP A 473 31.33 2.23 1.45
C ASP A 473 30.66 1.47 0.28
N ILE A 474 30.24 0.22 0.50
CA ILE A 474 29.51 -0.57 -0.52
C ILE A 474 28.15 0.06 -0.79
N VAL A 475 27.35 0.34 0.24
CA VAL A 475 26.01 0.93 0.13
C VAL A 475 26.08 2.28 -0.59
N ASN A 476 26.95 3.20 -0.14
CA ASN A 476 27.05 4.55 -0.71
C ASN A 476 27.51 4.56 -2.18
N ASN A 477 28.28 3.57 -2.61
CA ASN A 477 28.79 3.49 -3.98
C ASN A 477 27.88 2.68 -4.92
N SER A 478 26.97 1.87 -4.38
CA SER A 478 26.17 0.89 -5.13
C SER A 478 24.69 1.21 -5.16
N ASP A 479 24.16 1.90 -4.12
CA ASP A 479 22.74 2.21 -4.04
C ASP A 479 22.30 3.14 -5.16
N LYS A 480 21.22 2.73 -5.84
CA LYS A 480 20.60 3.47 -6.94
C LYS A 480 19.10 3.44 -6.80
N GLY A 481 18.45 4.50 -7.27
CA GLY A 481 17.02 4.54 -7.50
C GLY A 481 16.72 4.88 -8.95
N TYR A 482 15.74 4.25 -9.52
CA TYR A 482 15.29 4.56 -10.88
C TYR A 482 13.81 4.22 -11.07
N LEU A 483 13.21 4.85 -12.03
CA LEU A 483 11.91 4.46 -12.55
C LEU A 483 12.15 3.51 -13.72
N LEU A 484 11.75 2.26 -13.56
CA LEU A 484 11.94 1.20 -14.55
C LEU A 484 10.68 1.02 -15.39
N ALA A 485 10.81 1.01 -16.69
CA ALA A 485 9.79 0.52 -17.61
C ALA A 485 10.11 -0.92 -18.01
N TRP A 486 9.28 -1.84 -17.54
CA TRP A 486 9.44 -3.29 -17.70
C TRP A 486 8.41 -3.86 -18.67
N ASP A 487 8.85 -4.67 -19.61
CA ASP A 487 7.97 -5.45 -20.48
C ASP A 487 7.62 -6.80 -19.81
N PRO A 488 6.40 -7.00 -19.31
CA PRO A 488 6.02 -8.20 -18.60
C PRO A 488 5.89 -9.45 -19.48
N VAL A 489 5.84 -9.27 -20.81
CA VAL A 489 5.75 -10.37 -21.78
C VAL A 489 7.13 -10.94 -22.11
N THR A 490 8.10 -10.06 -22.33
CA THR A 490 9.48 -10.46 -22.65
C THR A 490 10.36 -10.59 -21.43
N GLN A 491 9.92 -10.15 -20.27
CA GLN A 491 10.69 -10.09 -19.02
C GLN A 491 11.98 -9.29 -19.21
N ARG A 492 11.87 -8.07 -19.79
CA ARG A 492 13.03 -7.22 -20.10
C ARG A 492 12.77 -5.76 -19.80
N GLU A 493 13.83 -5.08 -19.39
CA GLU A 493 13.84 -3.63 -19.33
C GLU A 493 13.63 -3.03 -20.73
N LYS A 494 12.70 -2.08 -20.84
CA LYS A 494 12.53 -1.27 -22.02
C LYS A 494 13.37 0.00 -21.95
N PHE A 495 13.29 0.69 -20.82
CA PHE A 495 14.13 1.83 -20.47
C PHE A 495 14.11 2.04 -18.95
N ARG A 496 15.06 2.83 -18.45
CA ARG A 496 15.05 3.34 -17.06
C ARG A 496 15.34 4.83 -17.01
N ILE A 497 14.80 5.47 -15.99
CA ILE A 497 15.05 6.87 -15.66
C ILE A 497 15.76 6.90 -14.32
N ASN A 498 17.06 7.20 -14.33
CA ASN A 498 17.83 7.26 -13.09
C ASN A 498 17.36 8.42 -12.22
N LEU A 499 17.13 8.15 -10.95
CA LEU A 499 16.77 9.15 -9.95
C LEU A 499 18.04 9.58 -9.19
N PRO A 500 18.07 10.81 -8.66
CA PRO A 500 19.23 11.30 -7.91
C PRO A 500 19.37 10.66 -6.53
N PHE A 501 18.37 9.93 -6.08
CA PHE A 501 18.30 9.22 -4.80
C PHE A 501 17.86 7.79 -5.03
N ASN A 502 18.12 6.93 -4.06
CA ASN A 502 17.77 5.51 -4.07
C ASN A 502 16.27 5.22 -3.81
N PHE A 503 15.40 6.22 -3.91
CA PHE A 503 13.97 6.13 -3.68
C PHE A 503 13.18 7.06 -4.60
N GLY A 504 11.96 6.67 -4.97
CA GLY A 504 11.00 7.47 -5.73
C GLY A 504 9.58 7.27 -5.23
N GLY A 505 8.69 8.20 -5.55
CA GLY A 505 7.26 8.08 -5.27
C GLY A 505 6.56 7.05 -6.16
N GLY A 506 5.29 6.80 -5.88
CA GLY A 506 4.44 5.94 -6.71
C GLY A 506 4.22 6.51 -8.12
N THR A 507 3.72 5.66 -9.01
CA THR A 507 3.51 6.00 -10.43
C THR A 507 2.04 6.00 -10.84
N MET A 508 1.74 6.66 -11.95
CA MET A 508 0.48 6.64 -12.66
C MET A 508 0.73 6.83 -14.16
N ALA A 509 0.04 6.05 -15.00
CA ALA A 509 0.09 6.19 -16.44
C ALA A 509 -1.25 6.68 -17.02
N THR A 510 -1.23 7.36 -18.19
CA THR A 510 -2.44 7.88 -18.82
C THR A 510 -2.50 7.59 -20.31
N ALA A 511 -3.71 7.66 -20.87
CA ALA A 511 -3.91 7.59 -22.33
C ALA A 511 -3.37 8.82 -23.11
N GLY A 512 -2.95 9.87 -22.39
CA GLY A 512 -2.23 11.01 -22.95
C GLY A 512 -0.74 10.74 -23.20
N ASN A 513 -0.29 9.48 -23.11
CA ASN A 513 1.10 9.04 -23.19
C ASN A 513 1.99 9.63 -22.07
N LEU A 514 1.41 9.78 -20.86
CA LEU A 514 2.11 10.34 -19.70
C LEU A 514 2.38 9.28 -18.66
N LEU A 515 3.55 9.35 -18.05
CA LEU A 515 3.98 8.65 -16.87
C LEU A 515 4.34 9.68 -15.80
N VAL A 516 3.64 9.64 -14.66
CA VAL A 516 3.75 10.64 -13.58
C VAL A 516 4.37 10.00 -12.36
N GLN A 517 5.36 10.66 -11.75
CA GLN A 517 6.03 10.20 -10.53
C GLN A 517 6.45 11.37 -9.65
N GLY A 518 6.32 11.20 -8.34
CA GLY A 518 6.96 12.08 -7.35
C GLY A 518 8.44 11.75 -7.17
N THR A 519 9.28 12.75 -6.94
CA THR A 519 10.71 12.56 -6.72
C THR A 519 11.16 13.03 -5.34
N MET A 520 12.27 12.48 -4.84
CA MET A 520 12.88 12.87 -3.56
C MET A 520 13.46 14.30 -3.56
N ARG A 521 13.47 14.98 -4.70
CA ARG A 521 13.81 16.42 -4.78
C ARG A 521 12.64 17.35 -4.47
N SER A 522 11.55 16.83 -3.89
CA SER A 522 10.31 17.57 -3.69
C SER A 522 9.77 18.12 -5.01
N THR A 523 9.74 17.26 -6.05
CA THR A 523 9.17 17.62 -7.35
C THR A 523 8.19 16.55 -7.81
N LEU A 524 7.18 16.97 -8.58
CA LEU A 524 6.36 16.09 -9.40
C LEU A 524 6.90 16.12 -10.83
N ALA A 525 7.34 14.97 -11.33
CA ALA A 525 7.90 14.83 -12.67
C ALA A 525 6.93 14.07 -13.59
N ILE A 526 6.87 14.48 -14.84
CA ILE A 526 6.06 13.83 -15.88
C ILE A 526 6.96 13.47 -17.05
N TYR A 527 6.88 12.21 -17.44
CA TYR A 527 7.66 11.62 -18.51
C TYR A 527 6.73 11.12 -19.61
N LYS A 528 7.28 10.95 -20.79
CA LYS A 528 6.63 10.27 -21.90
C LYS A 528 6.60 8.77 -21.63
N ALA A 529 5.42 8.17 -21.63
CA ALA A 529 5.25 6.79 -21.15
C ALA A 529 5.95 5.74 -22.04
N ASP A 530 6.09 5.99 -23.32
CA ASP A 530 6.71 5.06 -24.27
C ASP A 530 8.24 5.14 -24.36
N THR A 531 8.85 6.27 -23.91
CA THR A 531 10.30 6.51 -24.09
C THR A 531 11.05 6.89 -22.82
N GLY A 532 10.35 7.34 -21.76
CA GLY A 532 10.97 7.88 -20.56
C GLY A 532 11.51 9.31 -20.69
N GLU A 533 11.29 9.99 -21.82
CA GLU A 533 11.66 11.40 -22.00
C GLU A 533 10.97 12.28 -20.95
N LYS A 534 11.73 13.10 -20.22
CA LYS A 534 11.16 14.03 -19.25
C LYS A 534 10.52 15.22 -19.97
N LEU A 535 9.21 15.38 -19.79
CA LEU A 535 8.40 16.39 -20.45
C LEU A 535 8.14 17.62 -19.58
N TRP A 536 8.04 17.42 -18.25
CA TRP A 536 7.67 18.48 -17.34
C TRP A 536 8.10 18.11 -15.91
N GLU A 537 8.41 19.12 -15.11
CA GLU A 537 8.72 18.97 -13.69
C GLU A 537 8.35 20.25 -12.95
N SER A 538 7.78 20.12 -11.76
CA SER A 538 7.43 21.25 -10.90
C SER A 538 7.77 20.97 -9.44
N PRO A 539 8.25 21.96 -8.70
CA PRO A 539 8.44 21.83 -7.25
C PRO A 539 7.11 21.53 -6.56
N THR A 540 7.19 20.75 -5.47
CA THR A 540 6.14 20.54 -4.48
C THR A 540 6.63 21.05 -3.13
N VAL A 541 5.70 21.31 -2.20
CA VAL A 541 6.06 21.85 -0.86
C VAL A 541 6.88 20.84 -0.06
N SER A 542 6.65 19.53 -0.28
CA SER A 542 7.35 18.43 0.37
C SER A 542 7.50 17.27 -0.62
N VAL A 543 8.16 16.19 -0.20
CA VAL A 543 8.41 15.03 -1.07
C VAL A 543 7.10 14.31 -1.42
N PRO A 544 6.70 14.19 -2.69
CA PRO A 544 5.48 13.50 -3.10
C PRO A 544 5.73 12.00 -3.26
N VAL A 545 5.77 11.26 -2.14
CA VAL A 545 6.01 9.80 -2.15
C VAL A 545 4.76 8.98 -2.46
N ALA A 546 3.58 9.56 -2.29
CA ALA A 546 2.30 8.94 -2.59
C ALA A 546 2.12 8.65 -4.09
N GLY A 547 1.20 7.76 -4.42
CA GLY A 547 0.81 7.53 -5.81
C GLY A 547 0.00 8.70 -6.37
N PRO A 548 0.42 9.32 -7.49
CA PRO A 548 -0.36 10.36 -8.15
C PRO A 548 -1.65 9.80 -8.75
N ILE A 549 -2.63 10.67 -8.91
CA ILE A 549 -3.90 10.39 -9.59
C ILE A 549 -4.20 11.44 -10.66
N THR A 550 -5.12 11.13 -11.57
CA THR A 550 -5.70 12.11 -12.49
C THR A 550 -7.21 11.96 -12.55
N TYR A 551 -7.91 13.09 -12.63
CA TYR A 551 -9.36 13.14 -12.64
C TYR A 551 -9.87 14.29 -13.53
N SER A 552 -11.16 14.29 -13.83
CA SER A 552 -11.80 15.36 -14.59
C SER A 552 -13.04 15.86 -13.87
N VAL A 553 -13.14 17.17 -13.70
CA VAL A 553 -14.30 17.85 -13.12
C VAL A 553 -14.67 19.03 -14.01
N LYS A 554 -15.97 19.17 -14.33
CA LYS A 554 -16.48 20.24 -15.19
C LYS A 554 -15.73 20.36 -16.53
N GLY A 555 -15.36 19.20 -17.11
CA GLY A 555 -14.64 19.13 -18.40
C GLY A 555 -13.15 19.50 -18.35
N LYS A 556 -12.57 19.75 -17.19
CA LYS A 556 -11.16 20.04 -17.01
C LYS A 556 -10.45 18.87 -16.31
N GLN A 557 -9.36 18.41 -16.90
CA GLN A 557 -8.49 17.37 -16.34
C GLN A 557 -7.48 17.97 -15.36
N TYR A 558 -7.25 17.26 -14.24
CA TYR A 558 -6.29 17.58 -13.19
C TYR A 558 -5.38 16.39 -12.95
N ILE A 559 -4.17 16.66 -12.47
CA ILE A 559 -3.25 15.68 -11.86
C ILE A 559 -3.07 16.11 -10.41
N ALA A 560 -3.21 15.17 -9.47
CA ALA A 560 -3.04 15.44 -8.04
C ALA A 560 -2.11 14.40 -7.39
N VAL A 561 -1.41 14.82 -6.35
CA VAL A 561 -0.55 13.96 -5.53
C VAL A 561 -0.50 14.52 -4.10
N ASN A 562 -0.48 13.63 -3.12
CA ASN A 562 -0.14 13.98 -1.76
C ASN A 562 1.38 14.17 -1.64
N ALA A 563 1.81 15.27 -1.01
CA ALA A 563 3.21 15.56 -0.76
C ALA A 563 3.45 15.63 0.76
N GLY A 564 4.31 14.76 1.26
CA GLY A 564 4.68 14.65 2.68
C GLY A 564 5.72 13.56 2.87
N TRP A 565 6.64 13.75 3.81
CA TRP A 565 7.65 12.76 4.14
C TRP A 565 7.03 11.49 4.73
N ASN A 566 7.74 10.37 4.55
CA ASN A 566 7.47 9.14 5.26
C ASN A 566 8.68 8.79 6.13
N SER A 567 8.47 8.33 7.37
CA SER A 567 9.55 7.96 8.29
C SER A 567 10.41 6.79 7.78
N ALA A 568 9.86 5.88 7.00
CA ALA A 568 10.64 4.79 6.37
C ALA A 568 11.72 5.33 5.41
N ILE A 569 11.48 6.49 4.77
CA ILE A 569 12.47 7.17 3.92
C ILE A 569 13.62 7.72 4.75
N VAL A 570 13.32 8.27 5.94
CA VAL A 570 14.34 8.83 6.84
C VAL A 570 15.33 7.76 7.29
N HIS A 571 14.88 6.54 7.53
CA HIS A 571 15.78 5.42 7.86
C HIS A 571 16.72 5.05 6.70
N GLY A 572 16.28 5.15 5.45
CA GLY A 572 17.13 4.95 4.28
C GLY A 572 18.10 6.10 4.00
N LEU A 573 17.74 7.33 4.40
CA LEU A 573 18.57 8.53 4.17
C LEU A 573 19.62 8.79 5.26
N ASN A 574 19.51 8.17 6.44
CA ASN A 574 20.50 8.30 7.51
C ASN A 574 21.90 7.76 7.15
N ASN A 575 22.04 7.13 5.99
CA ASN A 575 23.30 6.66 5.44
C ASN A 575 23.85 7.57 4.31
N GLY A 576 23.15 8.66 3.97
CA GLY A 576 23.58 9.62 2.95
C GLY A 576 24.25 10.87 3.54
N PRO A 577 25.01 11.64 2.71
CA PRO A 577 25.63 12.88 3.15
C PRO A 577 24.57 13.96 3.41
N GLU A 578 24.49 14.39 4.66
CA GLU A 578 23.65 15.45 5.24
C GLU A 578 22.13 15.16 5.23
N PRO A 579 21.48 15.15 6.39
CA PRO A 579 20.02 15.11 6.43
C PRO A 579 19.47 16.43 5.85
N PHE A 580 18.56 16.34 4.89
CA PHE A 580 17.73 17.47 4.53
C PHE A 580 17.02 17.98 5.80
N ALA A 581 17.38 19.15 6.26
CA ALA A 581 16.59 19.82 7.27
C ALA A 581 15.17 19.98 6.70
N PRO A 582 14.12 19.59 7.45
CA PRO A 582 12.77 19.92 7.03
C PRO A 582 12.71 21.43 6.85
N GLY A 583 12.28 21.88 5.67
CA GLY A 583 11.98 23.27 5.46
C GLY A 583 10.99 23.74 6.53
N PRO A 584 11.01 25.00 6.93
CA PRO A 584 10.03 25.52 7.86
C PRO A 584 8.65 25.25 7.30
N GLY A 585 7.80 24.54 8.08
CA GLY A 585 6.44 24.18 7.73
C GLY A 585 5.52 25.38 7.57
#